data_3b5a7a9cd28e8d950fe18f2795a993f7
#
_entry.id   3b5a7a9cd28e8d950fe18f2795a993f7
#
_cell.length_a   1.000
_cell.length_b   1.000
_cell.length_c   1.000
_cell.angle_alpha   90.00
_cell.angle_beta   90.00
_cell.angle_gamma   90.00
#
_symmetry.space_group_name_H-M   'P 1'
#
loop_
_entity.id
_entity.type
_entity.pdbx_description
1 polymer ?
#
loop_
_entity_poly.entity_id
_entity_poly.type
_entity_poly.pdbx_seq_one_letter_code
_entity_poly.pdbx_strand_id
1 'polypeptide(L)'
;TTIIINPKYASISEFLHSIPSVFEHEGREIYNDRNIIKVIEAPDGTELNVKRYCVPKGPNRFVYSSGIRKPKGLRAFRYPLRMRALGIETPEPIAYIEERSFGILGLSYFISQQCGYEHTLKDVGDAEPGTYEELAESLGRFTAEMHDERVLHSDFSPGNVLYHMDEAGDYHFSLFAIN
;
A
#
# COMPACT_ATOMS: atom_id res chain seq x y z
N THR A 1 12.28 16.56 -8.09
CA THR A 1 11.30 15.74 -7.36
C THR A 1 9.91 16.06 -7.88
N THR A 2 9.10 15.04 -8.14
CA THR A 2 7.68 15.17 -8.48
C THR A 2 6.87 14.56 -7.35
N ILE A 3 5.80 15.24 -6.94
CA ILE A 3 4.87 14.74 -5.93
C ILE A 3 3.43 14.80 -6.44
N ILE A 4 2.65 13.75 -6.13
CA ILE A 4 1.21 13.70 -6.33
C ILE A 4 0.59 13.46 -4.96
N ILE A 5 -0.30 14.34 -4.54
CA ILE A 5 -0.95 14.29 -3.23
C ILE A 5 -2.45 14.08 -3.45
N ASN A 6 -3.05 13.20 -2.67
CA ASN A 6 -4.49 13.07 -2.57
C ASN A 6 -5.06 14.36 -1.94
N PRO A 7 -6.00 15.06 -2.59
CA PRO A 7 -6.53 16.34 -2.10
C PRO A 7 -7.07 16.32 -0.67
N LYS A 8 -7.51 15.17 -0.17
CA LYS A 8 -7.91 14.97 1.22
C LYS A 8 -6.82 15.34 2.24
N TYR A 9 -5.55 15.21 1.85
CA TYR A 9 -4.38 15.40 2.71
C TYR A 9 -3.62 16.69 2.39
N ALA A 10 -4.30 17.68 1.81
CA ALA A 10 -3.69 18.96 1.47
C ALA A 10 -3.17 19.71 2.70
N SER A 11 -3.78 19.51 3.88
CA SER A 11 -3.36 20.12 5.16
C SER A 11 -1.95 19.72 5.61
N ILE A 12 -1.49 18.52 5.25
CA ILE A 12 -0.14 18.03 5.58
C ILE A 12 0.81 18.06 4.37
N SER A 13 0.46 18.78 3.32
CA SER A 13 1.24 18.83 2.07
C SER A 13 2.70 19.21 2.29
N GLU A 14 2.98 20.19 3.16
CA GLU A 14 4.35 20.61 3.46
C GLU A 14 5.16 19.46 4.10
N PHE A 15 4.57 18.75 5.04
CA PHE A 15 5.19 17.55 5.62
C PHE A 15 5.42 16.46 4.59
N LEU A 16 4.47 16.21 3.68
CA LEU A 16 4.63 15.22 2.62
C LEU A 16 5.81 15.54 1.68
N HIS A 17 6.10 16.82 1.42
CA HIS A 17 7.28 17.22 0.66
C HIS A 17 8.59 16.90 1.38
N SER A 18 8.60 16.89 2.71
CA SER A 18 9.78 16.57 3.53
C SER A 18 10.07 15.07 3.67
N ILE A 19 9.12 14.19 3.29
CA ILE A 19 9.22 12.74 3.48
C ILE A 19 10.56 12.14 3.00
N PRO A 20 11.11 12.51 1.83
CA PRO A 20 12.41 11.94 1.42
C PRO A 20 13.54 12.18 2.42
N SER A 21 13.53 13.33 3.11
CA SER A 21 14.49 13.67 4.16
C SER A 21 14.14 13.01 5.50
N VAL A 22 12.89 13.11 5.92
CA VAL A 22 12.37 12.55 7.17
C VAL A 22 12.56 11.03 7.20
N PHE A 23 12.34 10.34 6.10
CA PHE A 23 12.43 8.89 5.99
C PHE A 23 13.80 8.33 6.40
N GLU A 24 14.89 9.07 6.20
CA GLU A 24 16.24 8.58 6.56
C GLU A 24 16.46 8.57 8.07
N HIS A 25 15.77 9.44 8.81
CA HIS A 25 16.09 9.72 10.24
C HIS A 25 14.96 9.36 11.20
N GLU A 26 13.72 9.24 10.69
CA GLU A 26 12.53 9.06 11.52
C GLU A 26 11.71 7.84 11.11
N GLY A 27 10.74 7.52 11.95
CA GLY A 27 9.77 6.47 11.74
C GLY A 27 10.21 5.09 12.22
N ARG A 28 9.20 4.27 12.54
CA ARG A 28 9.38 2.87 12.93
C ARG A 28 9.44 1.98 11.69
N GLU A 29 10.58 1.35 11.46
CA GLU A 29 10.74 0.39 10.37
C GLU A 29 9.93 -0.88 10.66
N ILE A 30 9.09 -1.27 9.70
CA ILE A 30 8.25 -2.47 9.79
C ILE A 30 8.60 -3.52 8.74
N TYR A 31 9.37 -3.15 7.72
CA TYR A 31 9.86 -4.05 6.68
C TYR A 31 11.13 -3.51 6.05
N ASN A 32 12.13 -4.39 5.89
CA ASN A 32 13.40 -4.01 5.27
C ASN A 32 14.00 -5.21 4.53
N ASP A 33 13.76 -5.26 3.22
CA ASP A 33 14.37 -6.19 2.29
C ASP A 33 14.65 -5.43 0.97
N ARG A 34 14.05 -5.82 -0.12
CA ARG A 34 14.18 -5.12 -1.42
C ARG A 34 13.62 -3.69 -1.39
N ASN A 35 12.56 -3.48 -0.64
CA ASN A 35 11.99 -2.15 -0.35
C ASN A 35 12.00 -1.95 1.16
N ILE A 36 11.93 -0.70 1.59
CA ILE A 36 11.84 -0.37 3.02
C ILE A 36 10.49 0.24 3.29
N ILE A 37 9.85 -0.18 4.37
CA ILE A 37 8.58 0.37 4.82
C ILE A 37 8.75 0.87 6.25
N LYS A 38 8.38 2.14 6.46
CA LYS A 38 8.34 2.76 7.78
C LYS A 38 6.95 3.32 8.07
N VAL A 39 6.58 3.29 9.33
CA VAL A 39 5.44 4.04 9.85
C VAL A 39 5.98 5.35 10.39
N ILE A 40 5.47 6.48 9.89
CA ILE A 40 5.86 7.84 10.25
C ILE A 40 4.60 8.58 10.66
N GLU A 41 4.63 9.26 11.80
CA GLU A 41 3.52 10.09 12.26
C GLU A 41 3.61 11.49 11.64
N ALA A 42 2.52 11.94 11.04
CA ALA A 42 2.39 13.29 10.52
C ALA A 42 2.04 14.29 11.64
N PRO A 43 2.25 15.61 11.44
CA PRO A 43 1.97 16.62 12.45
C PRO A 43 0.51 16.68 12.95
N ASP A 44 -0.42 16.15 12.20
CA ASP A 44 -1.84 16.06 12.58
C ASP A 44 -2.20 14.75 13.31
N GLY A 45 -1.20 13.90 13.61
CA GLY A 45 -1.39 12.60 14.25
C GLY A 45 -1.72 11.45 13.29
N THR A 46 -1.79 11.72 11.98
CA THR A 46 -2.03 10.65 10.99
C THR A 46 -0.80 9.73 10.90
N GLU A 47 -0.99 8.44 11.12
CA GLU A 47 0.04 7.44 10.87
C GLU A 47 0.17 7.14 9.38
N LEU A 48 1.33 7.41 8.84
CA LEU A 48 1.68 7.21 7.43
C LEU A 48 2.47 5.92 7.25
N ASN A 49 1.98 5.02 6.40
CA ASN A 49 2.76 3.89 5.90
C ASN A 49 3.55 4.38 4.67
N VAL A 50 4.86 4.53 4.84
CA VAL A 50 5.75 5.04 3.79
C VAL A 50 6.59 3.91 3.23
N LYS A 51 6.30 3.53 1.99
CA LYS A 51 7.05 2.50 1.25
C LYS A 51 8.02 3.15 0.28
N ARG A 52 9.32 3.03 0.58
CA ARG A 52 10.40 3.43 -0.33
C ARG A 52 10.75 2.29 -1.27
N TYR A 53 10.64 2.55 -2.55
CA TYR A 53 11.04 1.58 -3.58
C TYR A 53 12.52 1.69 -3.90
N CYS A 54 13.19 0.54 -4.05
CA CYS A 54 14.55 0.51 -4.55
C CYS A 54 14.64 1.09 -5.97
N VAL A 55 15.75 1.75 -6.26
CA VAL A 55 16.04 2.26 -7.60
C VAL A 55 16.10 1.09 -8.58
N PRO A 56 15.33 1.13 -9.68
CA PRO A 56 15.39 0.06 -10.68
C PRO A 56 16.78 -0.09 -11.26
N LYS A 57 17.25 -1.32 -11.46
CA LYS A 57 18.58 -1.61 -12.02
C LYS A 57 18.48 -1.98 -13.51
N GLY A 58 19.57 -1.71 -14.25
CA GLY A 58 19.73 -2.13 -15.64
C GLY A 58 18.66 -1.58 -16.59
N PRO A 59 18.21 -2.36 -17.59
CA PRO A 59 17.23 -1.94 -18.60
C PRO A 59 15.90 -1.46 -18.02
N ASN A 60 15.48 -2.01 -16.88
CA ASN A 60 14.26 -1.60 -16.21
C ASN A 60 14.28 -0.12 -15.79
N ARG A 61 15.44 0.40 -15.41
CA ARG A 61 15.57 1.82 -15.05
C ARG A 61 15.24 2.72 -16.24
N PHE A 62 15.71 2.35 -17.43
CA PHE A 62 15.41 3.09 -18.66
C PHE A 62 13.92 3.01 -19.03
N VAL A 63 13.32 1.81 -18.95
CA VAL A 63 11.89 1.58 -19.27
C VAL A 63 10.98 2.42 -18.38
N TYR A 64 11.28 2.54 -17.09
CA TYR A 64 10.52 3.40 -16.16
C TYR A 64 10.82 4.89 -16.38
N SER A 65 12.06 5.24 -16.73
CA SER A 65 12.47 6.63 -16.95
C SER A 65 11.88 7.21 -18.23
N SER A 66 11.81 6.41 -19.30
CA SER A 66 11.24 6.81 -20.59
C SER A 66 9.70 6.91 -20.61
N GLY A 67 9.02 6.48 -19.53
CA GLY A 67 7.57 6.49 -19.45
C GLY A 67 6.87 5.33 -20.17
N ILE A 68 7.60 4.42 -20.80
CA ILE A 68 7.05 3.20 -21.43
C ILE A 68 6.23 2.40 -20.41
N ARG A 69 6.71 2.32 -19.17
CA ARG A 69 6.00 1.71 -18.06
C ARG A 69 5.92 2.65 -16.88
N LYS A 70 4.73 2.82 -16.30
CA LYS A 70 4.55 3.64 -15.09
C LYS A 70 5.31 3.03 -13.92
N PRO A 71 6.01 3.84 -13.10
CA PRO A 71 6.67 3.37 -11.89
C PRO A 71 5.74 2.59 -10.97
N LYS A 72 6.28 1.61 -10.24
CA LYS A 72 5.50 0.79 -9.32
C LYS A 72 4.78 1.62 -8.26
N GLY A 73 5.46 2.60 -7.67
CA GLY A 73 4.86 3.49 -6.67
C GLY A 73 3.70 4.31 -7.21
N LEU A 74 3.78 4.78 -8.47
CA LEU A 74 2.67 5.50 -9.10
C LEU A 74 1.44 4.61 -9.32
N ARG A 75 1.65 3.34 -9.66
CA ARG A 75 0.55 2.37 -9.78
C ARG A 75 -0.05 2.07 -8.41
N ALA A 76 0.81 1.82 -7.39
CA ALA A 76 0.41 1.62 -6.01
C ALA A 76 -0.38 2.81 -5.43
N PHE A 77 -0.17 4.02 -5.91
CA PHE A 77 -0.99 5.19 -5.56
C PHE A 77 -2.34 5.21 -6.28
N ARG A 78 -2.38 4.89 -7.58
CA ARG A 78 -3.58 5.06 -8.41
C ARG A 78 -4.58 3.92 -8.29
N TYR A 79 -4.12 2.68 -8.19
CA TYR A 79 -5.01 1.52 -8.16
C TYR A 79 -5.86 1.45 -6.89
N PRO A 80 -5.32 1.68 -5.69
CA PRO A 80 -6.15 1.74 -4.49
C PRO A 80 -7.24 2.82 -4.54
N LEU A 81 -6.97 3.99 -5.12
CA LEU A 81 -8.01 5.02 -5.31
C LEU A 81 -9.19 4.47 -6.13
N ARG A 82 -8.89 3.70 -7.20
CA ARG A 82 -9.92 3.08 -8.02
C ARG A 82 -10.65 1.96 -7.27
N MET A 83 -9.93 1.13 -6.52
CA MET A 83 -10.54 0.05 -5.75
C MET A 83 -11.48 0.58 -4.67
N ARG A 84 -11.06 1.61 -3.93
CA ARG A 84 -11.92 2.27 -2.95
C ARG A 84 -13.19 2.88 -3.57
N ALA A 85 -13.10 3.41 -4.79
CA ALA A 85 -14.26 3.89 -5.54
C ALA A 85 -15.24 2.78 -5.93
N LEU A 86 -14.79 1.53 -5.96
CA LEU A 86 -15.61 0.32 -6.20
C LEU A 86 -16.06 -0.35 -4.88
N GLY A 87 -15.80 0.28 -3.71
CA GLY A 87 -16.14 -0.29 -2.42
C GLY A 87 -15.16 -1.35 -1.88
N ILE A 88 -14.08 -1.63 -2.61
CA ILE A 88 -13.05 -2.60 -2.17
C ILE A 88 -12.08 -1.90 -1.23
N GLU A 89 -11.98 -2.42 -0.01
CA GLU A 89 -11.14 -1.81 1.01
C GLU A 89 -9.65 -2.05 0.79
N THR A 90 -8.90 -0.97 0.89
CA THR A 90 -7.44 -0.92 0.85
C THR A 90 -6.99 0.33 1.61
N PRO A 91 -5.78 0.39 2.19
CA PRO A 91 -5.27 1.59 2.83
C PRO A 91 -5.38 2.80 1.91
N GLU A 92 -5.88 3.91 2.45
CA GLU A 92 -6.13 5.11 1.66
C GLU A 92 -4.80 5.70 1.14
N PRO A 93 -4.63 5.85 -0.19
CA PRO A 93 -3.45 6.48 -0.74
C PRO A 93 -3.39 7.96 -0.39
N ILE A 94 -2.26 8.39 0.14
CA ILE A 94 -2.01 9.76 0.59
C ILE A 94 -1.16 10.51 -0.42
N ALA A 95 0.00 9.96 -0.80
CA ALA A 95 0.88 10.59 -1.76
C ALA A 95 1.76 9.59 -2.53
N TYR A 96 2.26 10.06 -3.66
CA TYR A 96 3.34 9.45 -4.40
C TYR A 96 4.43 10.48 -4.67
N ILE A 97 5.68 10.13 -4.34
CA ILE A 97 6.85 10.98 -4.56
C ILE A 97 7.83 10.23 -5.46
N GLU A 98 8.39 10.91 -6.46
CA GLU A 98 9.50 10.38 -7.24
C GLU A 98 10.62 11.41 -7.42
N GLU A 99 11.82 10.93 -7.26
CA GLU A 99 13.02 11.70 -7.52
C GLU A 99 13.56 11.36 -8.91
N ARG A 100 13.93 12.38 -9.66
CA ARG A 100 14.60 12.21 -10.97
C ARG A 100 15.86 13.04 -11.02
N SER A 101 16.90 12.46 -11.57
CA SER A 101 18.13 13.16 -11.92
C SER A 101 18.34 13.02 -13.42
N PHE A 102 18.42 14.15 -14.13
CA PHE A 102 18.54 14.19 -15.59
C PHE A 102 17.47 13.34 -16.32
N GLY A 103 16.22 13.36 -15.81
CA GLY A 103 15.11 12.57 -16.37
C GLY A 103 15.10 11.08 -15.95
N ILE A 104 16.16 10.59 -15.32
CA ILE A 104 16.29 9.20 -14.90
C ILE A 104 15.65 9.00 -13.53
N LEU A 105 14.81 7.98 -13.41
CA LEU A 105 14.14 7.62 -12.17
C LEU A 105 15.13 7.21 -11.08
N GLY A 106 15.03 7.86 -9.93
CA GLY A 106 15.76 7.58 -8.70
C GLY A 106 14.88 6.84 -7.67
N LEU A 107 14.94 7.30 -6.43
CA LEU A 107 14.08 6.82 -5.36
C LEU A 107 12.64 7.24 -5.62
N SER A 108 11.71 6.42 -5.17
CA SER A 108 10.30 6.78 -5.17
C SER A 108 9.63 6.25 -3.92
N TYR A 109 8.62 6.97 -3.46
CA TYR A 109 7.89 6.69 -2.23
C TYR A 109 6.41 6.60 -2.54
N PHE A 110 5.77 5.57 -2.03
CA PHE A 110 4.32 5.49 -1.95
C PHE A 110 3.92 5.65 -0.48
N ILE A 111 2.98 6.53 -0.24
CA ILE A 111 2.50 6.87 1.09
C ILE A 111 1.02 6.55 1.14
N SER A 112 0.63 5.73 2.09
CA SER A 112 -0.77 5.43 2.41
C SER A 112 -1.02 5.65 3.90
N GLN A 113 -2.27 5.70 4.29
CA GLN A 113 -2.63 5.60 5.70
C GLN A 113 -2.17 4.25 6.24
N GLN A 114 -1.67 4.22 7.48
CA GLN A 114 -1.36 2.96 8.15
C GLN A 114 -2.67 2.20 8.40
N CYS A 115 -2.70 0.93 8.04
CA CYS A 115 -3.83 0.07 8.32
C CYS A 115 -3.83 -0.33 9.80
N GLY A 116 -4.97 -0.19 10.45
CA GLY A 116 -5.17 -0.60 11.84
C GLY A 116 -5.52 -2.07 12.02
N TYR A 117 -5.62 -2.85 10.95
CA TYR A 117 -5.92 -4.29 11.05
C TYR A 117 -4.70 -5.04 11.58
N GLU A 118 -4.92 -5.86 12.60
CA GLU A 118 -3.84 -6.50 13.37
C GLU A 118 -3.42 -7.85 12.78
N HIS A 119 -4.29 -8.49 11.99
CA HIS A 119 -4.08 -9.84 11.49
C HIS A 119 -3.83 -9.88 9.99
N THR A 120 -3.02 -10.85 9.56
CA THR A 120 -2.83 -11.22 8.16
C THR A 120 -3.29 -12.65 7.93
N LEU A 121 -3.62 -13.01 6.70
CA LEU A 121 -3.92 -14.43 6.40
C LEU A 121 -2.72 -15.37 6.60
N LYS A 122 -1.51 -14.85 6.85
CA LYS A 122 -0.37 -15.69 7.26
C LYS A 122 -0.59 -16.34 8.62
N ASP A 123 -1.32 -15.64 9.50
CA ASP A 123 -1.59 -16.11 10.86
C ASP A 123 -2.47 -17.35 10.88
N VAL A 124 -3.11 -17.65 9.74
CA VAL A 124 -4.02 -18.80 9.55
C VAL A 124 -3.30 -20.05 9.01
N GLY A 125 -2.08 -19.88 8.46
CA GLY A 125 -1.42 -20.89 7.62
C GLY A 125 -1.15 -22.25 8.26
N ASP A 126 -0.99 -22.31 9.58
CA ASP A 126 -0.67 -23.53 10.34
C ASP A 126 -1.81 -23.95 11.29
N ALA A 127 -3.02 -23.41 11.08
CA ALA A 127 -4.15 -23.71 11.94
C ALA A 127 -4.75 -25.11 11.66
N GLU A 128 -5.27 -25.73 12.72
CA GLU A 128 -6.02 -26.99 12.60
C GLU A 128 -7.26 -26.78 11.70
N PRO A 129 -7.60 -27.78 10.87
CA PRO A 129 -8.82 -27.74 10.05
C PRO A 129 -10.06 -27.41 10.89
N GLY A 130 -10.90 -26.54 10.37
CA GLY A 130 -12.13 -26.07 11.04
C GLY A 130 -11.98 -24.87 11.97
N THR A 131 -10.75 -24.44 12.27
CA THR A 131 -10.50 -23.29 13.18
C THR A 131 -10.99 -21.95 12.57
N TYR A 132 -10.89 -21.79 11.26
CA TYR A 132 -11.14 -20.53 10.56
C TYR A 132 -12.20 -20.65 9.44
N GLU A 133 -13.22 -21.49 9.62
CA GLU A 133 -14.26 -21.69 8.60
C GLU A 133 -15.01 -20.42 8.27
N GLU A 134 -15.45 -19.67 9.32
CA GLU A 134 -16.17 -18.40 9.13
C GLU A 134 -15.31 -17.32 8.44
N LEU A 135 -14.02 -17.24 8.79
CA LEU A 135 -13.07 -16.35 8.11
C LEU A 135 -12.92 -16.75 6.63
N ALA A 136 -12.80 -18.05 6.34
CA ALA A 136 -12.66 -18.54 4.98
C ALA A 136 -13.91 -18.28 4.14
N GLU A 137 -15.11 -18.47 4.69
CA GLU A 137 -16.36 -18.12 4.01
C GLU A 137 -16.48 -16.62 3.74
N SER A 138 -16.11 -15.78 4.74
CA SER A 138 -16.12 -14.33 4.59
C SER A 138 -15.12 -13.85 3.55
N LEU A 139 -13.91 -14.43 3.54
CA LEU A 139 -12.91 -14.16 2.52
C LEU A 139 -13.40 -14.58 1.12
N GLY A 140 -14.09 -15.72 1.03
CA GLY A 140 -14.71 -16.18 -0.21
C GLY A 140 -15.73 -15.19 -0.76
N ARG A 141 -16.61 -14.67 0.08
CA ARG A 141 -17.59 -13.62 -0.28
C ARG A 141 -16.90 -12.35 -0.72
N PHE A 142 -15.97 -11.84 0.06
CA PHE A 142 -15.18 -10.67 -0.29
C PHE A 142 -14.45 -10.81 -1.65
N THR A 143 -13.87 -11.98 -1.90
CA THR A 143 -13.18 -12.27 -3.16
C THR A 143 -14.16 -12.34 -4.34
N ALA A 144 -15.35 -12.90 -4.14
CA ALA A 144 -16.40 -12.93 -5.15
C ALA A 144 -16.88 -11.52 -5.51
N GLU A 145 -17.16 -10.68 -4.52
CA GLU A 145 -17.54 -9.27 -4.71
C GLU A 145 -16.47 -8.49 -5.49
N MET A 146 -15.19 -8.69 -5.13
CA MET A 146 -14.06 -8.09 -5.87
C MET A 146 -14.04 -8.54 -7.35
N HIS A 147 -14.30 -9.82 -7.61
CA HIS A 147 -14.34 -10.36 -8.98
C HIS A 147 -15.57 -9.87 -9.77
N ASP A 148 -16.71 -9.68 -9.12
CA ASP A 148 -17.92 -9.12 -9.75
C ASP A 148 -17.67 -7.67 -10.21
N GLU A 149 -16.88 -6.91 -9.46
CA GLU A 149 -16.36 -5.59 -9.87
C GLU A 149 -15.22 -5.65 -10.91
N ARG A 150 -14.93 -6.86 -11.44
CA ARG A 150 -13.86 -7.13 -12.42
C ARG A 150 -12.48 -6.74 -11.94
N VAL A 151 -12.23 -6.85 -10.66
CA VAL A 151 -10.93 -6.62 -10.04
C VAL A 151 -10.28 -7.96 -9.74
N LEU A 152 -9.04 -8.12 -10.24
CA LEU A 152 -8.18 -9.26 -9.91
C LEU A 152 -6.93 -8.73 -9.21
N HIS A 153 -6.66 -9.23 -8.01
CA HIS A 153 -5.43 -8.90 -7.31
C HIS A 153 -4.30 -9.81 -7.79
N SER A 154 -3.33 -9.25 -8.51
CA SER A 154 -2.25 -10.03 -9.17
C SER A 154 -1.26 -10.69 -8.20
N ASP A 155 -1.26 -10.29 -6.94
CA ASP A 155 -0.41 -10.83 -5.86
C ASP A 155 -1.28 -11.11 -4.62
N PHE A 156 -2.32 -11.92 -4.81
CA PHE A 156 -3.26 -12.31 -3.74
C PHE A 156 -2.61 -13.37 -2.85
N SER A 157 -1.62 -12.94 -2.08
CA SER A 157 -0.91 -13.79 -1.14
C SER A 157 -1.34 -13.52 0.31
N PRO A 158 -1.18 -14.49 1.22
CA PRO A 158 -1.59 -14.33 2.62
C PRO A 158 -1.03 -13.10 3.33
N GLY A 159 0.17 -12.63 2.93
CA GLY A 159 0.78 -11.42 3.51
C GLY A 159 0.24 -10.11 2.96
N ASN A 160 -0.56 -10.14 1.88
CA ASN A 160 -1.14 -8.97 1.25
C ASN A 160 -2.63 -8.79 1.57
N VAL A 161 -3.20 -9.64 2.42
CA VAL A 161 -4.57 -9.56 2.89
C VAL A 161 -4.55 -9.44 4.41
N LEU A 162 -4.91 -8.26 4.91
CA LEU A 162 -5.14 -8.04 6.33
C LEU A 162 -6.62 -8.21 6.64
N TYR A 163 -6.91 -8.63 7.85
CA TYR A 163 -8.28 -8.74 8.31
C TYR A 163 -8.44 -8.29 9.76
N HIS A 164 -9.65 -7.97 10.09
CA HIS A 164 -10.12 -7.59 11.40
C HIS A 164 -11.53 -8.14 11.58
N MET A 165 -11.87 -8.58 12.77
CA MET A 165 -13.23 -8.94 13.15
C MET A 165 -13.80 -7.82 14.03
N ASP A 166 -14.93 -7.28 13.63
CA ASP A 166 -15.59 -6.23 14.41
C ASP A 166 -16.35 -6.77 15.64
N GLU A 167 -16.92 -5.88 16.43
CA GLU A 167 -17.68 -6.24 17.63
C GLU A 167 -18.95 -7.07 17.35
N ALA A 168 -19.48 -7.01 16.13
CA ALA A 168 -20.62 -7.81 15.68
C ALA A 168 -20.22 -9.24 15.26
N GLY A 169 -18.92 -9.49 15.10
CA GLY A 169 -18.36 -10.75 14.62
C GLY A 169 -18.17 -10.81 13.10
N ASP A 170 -18.35 -9.70 12.40
CA ASP A 170 -18.15 -9.64 10.96
C ASP A 170 -16.66 -9.41 10.60
N TYR A 171 -16.17 -10.14 9.59
CA TYR A 171 -14.82 -10.00 9.11
C TYR A 171 -14.72 -8.92 8.03
N HIS A 172 -13.75 -8.04 8.20
CA HIS A 172 -13.38 -6.99 7.26
C HIS A 172 -11.98 -7.26 6.70
N PHE A 173 -11.78 -6.99 5.41
CA PHE A 173 -10.52 -7.27 4.72
C PHE A 173 -9.95 -6.01 4.09
N SER A 174 -8.64 -5.84 4.19
CA SER A 174 -7.91 -4.74 3.54
C SER A 174 -6.77 -5.31 2.70
N LEU A 175 -6.72 -4.91 1.42
CA LEU A 175 -5.76 -5.43 0.45
C LEU A 175 -4.54 -4.54 0.31
N PHE A 176 -3.37 -5.17 0.30
CA PHE A 176 -2.06 -4.54 0.12
C PHE A 176 -1.39 -4.95 -1.19
N ALA A 177 -0.28 -4.29 -1.53
CA ALA A 177 0.56 -4.58 -2.71
C ALA A 177 -0.19 -4.56 -4.04
N ILE A 178 -1.17 -3.68 -4.18
CA ILE A 178 -1.95 -3.49 -5.41
C ILE A 178 -1.03 -2.85 -6.47
N ASN A 179 -0.71 -3.61 -7.54
CA ASN A 179 0.26 -3.23 -8.57
C ASN A 179 -0.30 -3.34 -9.99
#